data_f5cd891c07844f50f89b1cf24adac14d
#
_entry.id   f5cd891c07844f50f89b1cf24adac14d
#
_cell.length_a   1.000
_cell.length_b   1.000
_cell.length_c   1.000
_cell.angle_alpha   90.00
_cell.angle_beta   90.00
_cell.angle_gamma   90.00
#
_symmetry.space_group_name_H-M   'P 1'
#
loop_
_entity.id
_entity.type
_entity.pdbx_description
1 polymer ?
#
loop_
_entity_poly.entity_id
_entity_poly.type
_entity_poly.pdbx_seq_one_letter_code
_entity_poly.pdbx_strand_id
1 'polypeptide(L)'
;MQSADLPELGCYGLAGHSGSPRDLLGEVADAERLGLGAVFLSERFTTKEAAALAGAAAAVSERIGIATAATNHNTRHPLLTATFATTVHRLSGGRFALGLGRGFDMLFDVMGLPRVTTAQLEDVIGVLRRLWHGEAVAGHDGPAGNFPYLSQDPSFDEDIPVILTAMGERTLEFAGRVADGVVLHTFFTDETLAKSVAAVRRGADQAGRDPASVRVWSVLATVGDHLDEEARLRKLVGRLATYLQGYGDLLVRVNGWDPAALAGFRADDLVAGYPGAFDVIGTAADLRHVADLVPDEWLAASATGSPERCAARVLDQFDAGADGVILHGATPAELAPVLDAYRRVRPDGFGGLPRNPGRTRP
;
A
#
# COMPACT_ATOMS: atom_id res chain seq x y z
N MET A 1 13.84 -20.43 -18.33
CA MET A 1 14.66 -19.27 -17.90
C MET A 1 13.91 -18.58 -16.77
N GLN A 2 14.52 -18.45 -15.58
CA GLN A 2 13.95 -17.59 -14.55
C GLN A 2 13.97 -16.16 -15.08
N SER A 3 12.81 -15.47 -14.99
CA SER A 3 12.70 -14.05 -15.32
C SER A 3 13.62 -13.23 -14.40
N ALA A 4 14.25 -12.20 -14.93
CA ALA A 4 15.06 -11.29 -14.10
C ALA A 4 14.21 -10.69 -12.99
N ASP A 5 14.73 -10.68 -11.76
CA ASP A 5 14.05 -10.09 -10.61
C ASP A 5 13.86 -8.56 -10.80
N LEU A 6 12.68 -8.07 -10.43
CA LEU A 6 12.25 -6.67 -10.50
C LEU A 6 12.02 -6.13 -9.06
N PRO A 7 13.07 -5.97 -8.24
CA PRO A 7 12.93 -5.59 -6.84
C PRO A 7 12.29 -4.21 -6.64
N GLU A 8 12.28 -3.38 -7.66
CA GLU A 8 11.64 -2.07 -7.71
C GLU A 8 10.12 -2.13 -7.97
N LEU A 9 9.59 -3.28 -8.40
CA LEU A 9 8.16 -3.45 -8.65
C LEU A 9 7.50 -4.33 -7.60
N GLY A 10 6.30 -3.96 -7.21
CA GLY A 10 5.44 -4.75 -6.34
C GLY A 10 4.02 -4.86 -6.87
N CYS A 11 3.19 -5.65 -6.21
CA CYS A 11 1.76 -5.71 -6.47
C CYS A 11 0.97 -5.79 -5.16
N TYR A 12 -0.31 -5.44 -5.18
CA TYR A 12 -1.21 -5.79 -4.08
C TYR A 12 -1.74 -7.21 -4.27
N GLY A 13 -1.61 -8.03 -3.23
CA GLY A 13 -2.29 -9.31 -3.17
C GLY A 13 -3.79 -9.13 -2.92
N LEU A 14 -4.62 -9.89 -3.63
CA LEU A 14 -6.07 -9.78 -3.59
C LEU A 14 -6.57 -8.35 -3.90
N ALA A 15 -5.91 -7.68 -4.86
CA ALA A 15 -6.24 -6.30 -5.25
C ALA A 15 -7.54 -6.21 -6.03
N GLY A 16 -7.90 -7.28 -6.74
CA GLY A 16 -9.19 -7.44 -7.36
C GLY A 16 -10.23 -7.96 -6.39
N HIS A 17 -11.42 -8.31 -6.91
CA HIS A 17 -12.36 -9.12 -6.15
C HIS A 17 -11.94 -10.57 -6.25
N SER A 18 -11.38 -11.05 -5.16
CA SER A 18 -11.17 -12.47 -4.95
C SER A 18 -12.39 -13.03 -4.22
N GLY A 19 -12.97 -14.09 -4.76
CA GLY A 19 -14.04 -14.83 -4.10
C GLY A 19 -13.57 -15.57 -2.85
N SER A 20 -12.24 -15.72 -2.68
CA SER A 20 -11.63 -16.46 -1.58
C SER A 20 -10.26 -15.90 -1.21
N PRO A 21 -9.93 -15.73 0.09
CA PRO A 21 -8.57 -15.42 0.52
C PRO A 21 -7.52 -16.46 0.06
N ARG A 22 -7.97 -17.68 -0.30
CA ARG A 22 -7.11 -18.75 -0.82
C ARG A 22 -6.43 -18.37 -2.14
N ASP A 23 -7.03 -17.49 -2.93
CA ASP A 23 -6.48 -17.04 -4.22
C ASP A 23 -5.13 -16.33 -4.05
N LEU A 24 -4.86 -15.78 -2.85
CA LEU A 24 -3.54 -15.20 -2.52
C LEU A 24 -2.39 -16.17 -2.78
N LEU A 25 -2.58 -17.46 -2.51
CA LEU A 25 -1.51 -18.45 -2.68
C LEU A 25 -1.04 -18.53 -4.14
N GLY A 26 -1.99 -18.51 -5.08
CA GLY A 26 -1.70 -18.45 -6.52
C GLY A 26 -1.10 -17.10 -6.93
N GLU A 27 -1.65 -16.00 -6.44
CA GLU A 27 -1.15 -14.66 -6.75
C GLU A 27 0.30 -14.45 -6.27
N VAL A 28 0.65 -14.93 -5.08
CA VAL A 28 2.02 -14.85 -4.55
C VAL A 28 2.98 -15.72 -5.39
N ALA A 29 2.57 -16.92 -5.74
CA ALA A 29 3.36 -17.80 -6.59
C ALA A 29 3.60 -17.20 -8.00
N ASP A 30 2.57 -16.60 -8.59
CA ASP A 30 2.67 -15.91 -9.87
C ASP A 30 3.55 -14.66 -9.78
N ALA A 31 3.40 -13.84 -8.74
CA ALA A 31 4.22 -12.66 -8.51
C ALA A 31 5.71 -13.03 -8.41
N GLU A 32 6.03 -14.07 -7.63
CA GLU A 32 7.40 -14.56 -7.49
C GLU A 32 7.95 -15.16 -8.79
N ARG A 33 7.14 -15.93 -9.52
CA ARG A 33 7.50 -16.49 -10.84
C ARG A 33 7.75 -15.40 -11.87
N LEU A 34 6.96 -14.33 -11.82
CA LEU A 34 7.09 -13.15 -12.68
C LEU A 34 8.20 -12.20 -12.22
N GLY A 35 8.92 -12.49 -11.14
CA GLY A 35 10.06 -11.73 -10.67
C GLY A 35 9.71 -10.43 -9.96
N LEU A 36 8.45 -10.21 -9.54
CA LEU A 36 8.09 -9.05 -8.73
C LEU A 36 8.84 -9.05 -7.40
N GLY A 37 9.28 -7.86 -6.97
CA GLY A 37 10.08 -7.68 -5.77
C GLY A 37 9.29 -7.82 -4.49
N ALA A 38 8.02 -7.40 -4.48
CA ALA A 38 7.21 -7.44 -3.26
C ALA A 38 5.71 -7.65 -3.51
N VAL A 39 5.04 -8.29 -2.55
CA VAL A 39 3.59 -8.32 -2.43
C VAL A 39 3.16 -7.50 -1.21
N PHE A 40 2.18 -6.62 -1.43
CA PHE A 40 1.60 -5.75 -0.41
C PHE A 40 0.20 -6.23 -0.06
N LEU A 41 -0.11 -6.30 1.22
CA LEU A 41 -1.35 -6.89 1.75
C LEU A 41 -2.11 -5.83 2.54
N SER A 42 -3.26 -5.40 2.02
CA SER A 42 -4.14 -4.48 2.73
C SER A 42 -5.10 -5.23 3.64
N GLU A 43 -5.37 -4.67 4.81
CA GLU A 43 -6.45 -5.12 5.68
C GLU A 43 -7.79 -4.62 5.15
N ARG A 44 -8.80 -5.49 5.19
CA ARG A 44 -10.19 -5.16 4.92
C ARG A 44 -11.04 -5.90 5.93
N PHE A 45 -11.40 -5.24 7.00
CA PHE A 45 -11.98 -5.87 8.22
C PHE A 45 -13.16 -6.82 7.97
N THR A 46 -13.88 -6.64 6.86
CA THR A 46 -15.03 -7.50 6.52
C THR A 46 -14.67 -8.71 5.65
N THR A 47 -13.47 -8.77 5.06
CA THR A 47 -13.16 -9.78 4.04
C THR A 47 -11.77 -10.40 4.17
N LYS A 48 -10.77 -9.69 4.68
CA LYS A 48 -9.40 -10.19 4.74
C LYS A 48 -8.61 -9.57 5.89
N GLU A 49 -7.91 -10.40 6.63
CA GLU A 49 -7.10 -10.06 7.80
C GLU A 49 -5.61 -10.13 7.43
N ALA A 50 -4.89 -9.02 7.65
CA ALA A 50 -3.55 -8.84 7.10
C ALA A 50 -2.50 -9.79 7.70
N ALA A 51 -2.58 -10.14 9.00
CA ALA A 51 -1.60 -11.02 9.63
C ALA A 51 -1.71 -12.45 9.11
N ALA A 52 -2.95 -12.97 8.95
CA ALA A 52 -3.20 -14.29 8.38
C ALA A 52 -2.70 -14.37 6.93
N LEU A 53 -2.97 -13.35 6.14
CA LEU A 53 -2.51 -13.28 4.75
C LEU A 53 -0.99 -13.18 4.65
N ALA A 54 -0.34 -12.39 5.52
CA ALA A 54 1.11 -12.26 5.54
C ALA A 54 1.80 -13.59 5.91
N GLY A 55 1.26 -14.32 6.88
CA GLY A 55 1.73 -15.66 7.22
C GLY A 55 1.56 -16.65 6.07
N ALA A 56 0.42 -16.62 5.37
CA ALA A 56 0.20 -17.46 4.19
C ALA A 56 1.16 -17.12 3.04
N ALA A 57 1.39 -15.82 2.76
CA ALA A 57 2.35 -15.38 1.76
C ALA A 57 3.78 -15.83 2.10
N ALA A 58 4.19 -15.72 3.37
CA ALA A 58 5.49 -16.17 3.83
C ALA A 58 5.71 -17.68 3.65
N ALA A 59 4.65 -18.47 3.88
CA ALA A 59 4.71 -19.93 3.79
C ALA A 59 4.81 -20.46 2.35
N VAL A 60 4.32 -19.70 1.35
CA VAL A 60 4.28 -20.16 -0.06
C VAL A 60 5.30 -19.46 -0.95
N SER A 61 6.17 -18.63 -0.39
CA SER A 61 7.18 -17.87 -1.14
C SER A 61 8.59 -18.04 -0.57
N GLU A 62 9.59 -17.93 -1.43
CA GLU A 62 11.01 -18.07 -1.06
C GLU A 62 11.79 -16.76 -1.23
N ARG A 63 11.38 -15.89 -2.13
CA ARG A 63 12.17 -14.73 -2.55
C ARG A 63 11.44 -13.41 -2.47
N ILE A 64 10.15 -13.37 -2.78
CA ILE A 64 9.37 -12.13 -2.82
C ILE A 64 9.29 -11.47 -1.45
N GLY A 65 9.46 -10.15 -1.41
CA GLY A 65 9.23 -9.35 -0.22
C GLY A 65 7.75 -9.29 0.15
N ILE A 66 7.47 -9.16 1.43
CA ILE A 66 6.09 -9.14 1.95
C ILE A 66 5.93 -7.91 2.82
N ALA A 67 4.86 -7.14 2.62
CA ALA A 67 4.50 -6.05 3.52
C ALA A 67 3.00 -6.00 3.75
N THR A 68 2.58 -5.59 4.92
CA THR A 68 1.22 -5.07 5.06
C THR A 68 1.16 -3.64 4.48
N ALA A 69 0.06 -3.28 3.79
CA ALA A 69 -0.13 -1.92 3.29
C ALA A 69 -1.63 -1.58 3.16
N ALA A 70 -2.23 -1.32 4.29
CA ALA A 70 -1.68 -1.37 5.64
C ALA A 70 -2.60 -2.13 6.59
N THR A 71 -2.09 -2.49 7.77
CA THR A 71 -2.91 -2.79 8.93
C THR A 71 -2.97 -1.58 9.88
N ASN A 72 -3.68 -1.68 10.99
CA ASN A 72 -3.87 -0.60 11.95
C ASN A 72 -3.46 -1.04 13.36
N HIS A 73 -2.81 -0.13 14.10
CA HIS A 73 -2.35 -0.45 15.45
C HIS A 73 -3.50 -0.59 16.46
N ASN A 74 -4.61 0.14 16.27
CA ASN A 74 -5.74 0.18 17.19
C ASN A 74 -6.69 -1.02 17.09
N THR A 75 -6.45 -1.94 16.15
CA THR A 75 -7.24 -3.17 15.99
C THR A 75 -6.66 -4.36 16.74
N ARG A 76 -5.42 -4.23 17.24
CA ARG A 76 -4.71 -5.27 17.99
C ARG A 76 -3.93 -4.67 19.14
N HIS A 77 -3.78 -5.45 20.22
CA HIS A 77 -2.86 -5.08 21.29
C HIS A 77 -1.40 -5.00 20.76
N PRO A 78 -0.57 -4.02 21.15
CA PRO A 78 0.81 -3.85 20.65
C PRO A 78 1.66 -5.11 20.75
N LEU A 79 1.55 -5.87 21.85
CA LEU A 79 2.25 -7.14 22.00
C LEU A 79 1.86 -8.15 20.91
N LEU A 80 0.58 -8.25 20.54
CA LEU A 80 0.13 -9.14 19.47
C LEU A 80 0.62 -8.66 18.10
N THR A 81 0.67 -7.35 17.89
CA THR A 81 1.25 -6.77 16.67
C THR A 81 2.76 -7.05 16.57
N ALA A 82 3.49 -6.90 17.70
CA ALA A 82 4.91 -7.23 17.75
C ALA A 82 5.15 -8.72 17.44
N THR A 83 4.37 -9.61 18.08
CA THR A 83 4.48 -11.07 17.90
C THR A 83 4.13 -11.51 16.48
N PHE A 84 3.06 -10.95 15.90
CA PHE A 84 2.72 -11.16 14.50
C PHE A 84 3.88 -10.79 13.58
N ALA A 85 4.41 -9.58 13.73
CA ALA A 85 5.48 -9.08 12.89
C ALA A 85 6.75 -9.94 13.00
N THR A 86 7.17 -10.30 14.22
CA THR A 86 8.32 -11.19 14.46
C THR A 86 8.09 -12.57 13.83
N THR A 87 6.88 -13.13 14.00
CA THR A 87 6.55 -14.45 13.45
C THR A 87 6.67 -14.46 11.93
N VAL A 88 6.06 -13.48 11.24
CA VAL A 88 6.10 -13.42 9.79
C VAL A 88 7.50 -13.07 9.28
N HIS A 89 8.22 -12.19 9.98
CA HIS A 89 9.60 -11.84 9.64
C HIS A 89 10.51 -13.08 9.63
N ARG A 90 10.44 -13.88 10.69
CA ARG A 90 11.21 -15.13 10.79
C ARG A 90 10.75 -16.20 9.80
N LEU A 91 9.44 -16.40 9.60
CA LEU A 91 8.90 -17.33 8.61
C LEU A 91 9.37 -16.97 7.18
N SER A 92 9.47 -15.69 6.88
CA SER A 92 9.90 -15.22 5.57
C SER A 92 11.43 -15.11 5.41
N GLY A 93 12.21 -15.39 6.47
CA GLY A 93 13.68 -15.21 6.42
C GLY A 93 14.08 -13.74 6.23
N GLY A 94 13.44 -12.83 6.95
CA GLY A 94 13.78 -11.39 6.94
C GLY A 94 13.12 -10.56 5.83
N ARG A 95 12.23 -11.15 5.02
CA ARG A 95 11.59 -10.49 3.87
C ARG A 95 10.33 -9.69 4.21
N PHE A 96 9.89 -9.68 5.46
CA PHE A 96 8.68 -9.00 5.91
C PHE A 96 8.97 -7.57 6.41
N ALA A 97 8.10 -6.63 6.06
CA ALA A 97 8.00 -5.30 6.62
C ALA A 97 6.59 -5.05 7.18
N LEU A 98 6.50 -4.44 8.37
CA LEU A 98 5.22 -4.09 8.97
C LEU A 98 4.73 -2.74 8.43
N GLY A 99 3.68 -2.76 7.64
CA GLY A 99 3.04 -1.55 7.14
C GLY A 99 1.83 -1.15 7.98
N LEU A 100 1.86 0.06 8.52
CA LEU A 100 0.82 0.65 9.35
C LEU A 100 0.15 1.83 8.65
N GLY A 101 -1.14 2.01 8.91
CA GLY A 101 -1.92 3.14 8.41
C GLY A 101 -2.81 3.73 9.49
N ARG A 102 -3.22 5.00 9.30
CA ARG A 102 -4.19 5.64 10.19
C ARG A 102 -5.61 5.06 10.04
N GLY A 103 -5.90 4.41 8.91
CA GLY A 103 -7.24 3.92 8.59
C GLY A 103 -8.25 5.05 8.34
N PHE A 104 -9.52 4.69 8.39
CA PHE A 104 -10.63 5.62 8.13
C PHE A 104 -11.39 5.89 9.43
N ASP A 105 -11.44 7.14 9.85
CA ASP A 105 -12.11 7.56 11.08
C ASP A 105 -13.57 7.07 11.11
N MET A 106 -14.33 7.25 10.01
CA MET A 106 -15.71 6.79 9.89
C MET A 106 -15.86 5.28 10.14
N LEU A 107 -14.94 4.47 9.63
CA LEU A 107 -14.98 3.02 9.82
C LEU A 107 -14.69 2.66 11.29
N PHE A 108 -13.73 3.33 11.91
CA PHE A 108 -13.43 3.12 13.34
C PHE A 108 -14.58 3.55 14.24
N ASP A 109 -15.25 4.66 13.92
CA ASP A 109 -16.46 5.11 14.64
C ASP A 109 -17.55 4.03 14.61
N VAL A 110 -17.81 3.42 13.44
CA VAL A 110 -18.78 2.32 13.29
C VAL A 110 -18.36 1.06 14.04
N MET A 111 -17.05 0.78 14.09
CA MET A 111 -16.50 -0.38 14.81
C MET A 111 -16.36 -0.15 16.33
N GLY A 112 -16.62 1.06 16.81
CA GLY A 112 -16.40 1.40 18.22
C GLY A 112 -14.91 1.47 18.60
N LEU A 113 -14.03 1.73 17.64
CA LEU A 113 -12.58 1.86 17.85
C LEU A 113 -12.16 3.34 17.94
N PRO A 114 -11.13 3.66 18.72
CA PRO A 114 -10.59 5.01 18.75
C PRO A 114 -9.95 5.38 17.41
N ARG A 115 -10.07 6.65 17.04
CA ARG A 115 -9.36 7.22 15.89
C ARG A 115 -7.86 7.23 16.15
N VAL A 116 -7.08 7.04 15.07
CA VAL A 116 -5.63 6.96 15.16
C VAL A 116 -5.00 8.34 14.95
N THR A 117 -4.21 8.78 15.93
CA THR A 117 -3.43 10.01 15.85
C THR A 117 -1.98 9.74 15.43
N THR A 118 -1.30 10.77 14.94
CA THR A 118 0.14 10.69 14.62
C THR A 118 0.98 10.37 15.86
N ALA A 119 0.63 10.97 17.02
CA ALA A 119 1.32 10.69 18.28
C ALA A 119 1.19 9.23 18.71
N GLN A 120 0.02 8.62 18.54
CA GLN A 120 -0.19 7.21 18.81
C GLN A 120 0.62 6.30 17.88
N LEU A 121 0.69 6.65 16.58
CA LEU A 121 1.53 5.90 15.63
C LEU A 121 3.02 5.99 15.99
N GLU A 122 3.52 7.16 16.36
CA GLU A 122 4.91 7.34 16.76
C GLU A 122 5.24 6.52 18.00
N ASP A 123 4.39 6.59 18.99
CA ASP A 123 4.56 5.89 20.26
C ASP A 123 4.50 4.35 20.08
N VAL A 124 3.52 3.84 19.36
CA VAL A 124 3.43 2.40 19.10
C VAL A 124 4.62 1.88 18.30
N ILE A 125 5.10 2.63 17.30
CA ILE A 125 6.31 2.24 16.56
C ILE A 125 7.52 2.14 17.52
N GLY A 126 7.67 3.08 18.45
CA GLY A 126 8.70 3.03 19.48
C GLY A 126 8.57 1.79 20.37
N VAL A 127 7.36 1.48 20.84
CA VAL A 127 7.08 0.27 21.63
C VAL A 127 7.41 -1.00 20.85
N LEU A 128 6.98 -1.10 19.60
CA LEU A 128 7.23 -2.27 18.75
C LEU A 128 8.74 -2.51 18.54
N ARG A 129 9.50 -1.47 18.21
CA ARG A 129 10.95 -1.58 18.00
C ARG A 129 11.67 -2.08 19.23
N ARG A 130 11.32 -1.58 20.43
CA ARG A 130 11.88 -2.05 21.69
C ARG A 130 11.58 -3.54 21.92
N LEU A 131 10.35 -3.96 21.70
CA LEU A 131 9.95 -5.37 21.85
C LEU A 131 10.71 -6.28 20.88
N TRP A 132 10.91 -5.86 19.63
CA TRP A 132 11.66 -6.64 18.63
C TRP A 132 13.13 -6.81 18.95
N HIS A 133 13.73 -5.85 19.70
CA HIS A 133 15.09 -5.95 20.22
C HIS A 133 15.18 -6.63 21.60
N GLY A 134 14.13 -7.37 22.00
CA GLY A 134 14.10 -8.12 23.25
C GLY A 134 14.01 -7.25 24.52
N GLU A 135 13.78 -5.93 24.36
CA GLU A 135 13.61 -5.07 25.53
C GLU A 135 12.24 -5.25 26.18
N ALA A 136 12.19 -5.23 27.49
CA ALA A 136 10.92 -5.12 28.23
C ALA A 136 10.46 -3.65 28.24
N VAL A 137 9.18 -3.44 27.96
CA VAL A 137 8.50 -2.14 28.09
C VAL A 137 7.72 -2.17 29.40
N ALA A 138 8.28 -1.54 30.44
CA ALA A 138 7.69 -1.52 31.78
C ALA A 138 7.21 -0.12 32.15
N GLY A 139 6.00 -0.01 32.73
CA GLY A 139 5.43 1.26 33.20
C GLY A 139 5.23 2.29 32.08
N HIS A 140 4.93 1.84 30.86
CA HIS A 140 4.68 2.74 29.75
C HIS A 140 3.34 3.45 29.93
N ASP A 141 3.36 4.77 29.84
CA ASP A 141 2.19 5.64 29.85
C ASP A 141 2.35 6.68 28.72
N GLY A 142 1.77 6.35 27.56
CA GLY A 142 1.96 7.12 26.34
C GLY A 142 0.69 7.22 25.48
N PRO A 143 0.78 7.94 24.37
CA PRO A 143 -0.35 8.14 23.45
C PRO A 143 -0.99 6.84 22.93
N ALA A 144 -0.20 5.76 22.77
CA ALA A 144 -0.68 4.45 22.32
C ALA A 144 -1.39 3.66 23.41
N GLY A 145 -1.24 4.04 24.65
CA GLY A 145 -1.88 3.40 25.80
C GLY A 145 -1.01 3.30 27.05
N ASN A 146 -1.61 2.74 28.10
CA ASN A 146 -0.91 2.44 29.34
C ASN A 146 -0.62 0.94 29.41
N PHE A 147 0.68 0.60 29.46
CA PHE A 147 1.13 -0.80 29.46
C PHE A 147 2.02 -1.03 30.71
N PRO A 148 1.47 -1.63 31.78
CA PRO A 148 2.26 -1.91 32.98
C PRO A 148 3.51 -2.75 32.70
N TYR A 149 3.39 -3.74 31.81
CA TYR A 149 4.52 -4.55 31.39
C TYR A 149 4.23 -5.28 30.07
N LEU A 150 5.12 -5.10 29.09
CA LEU A 150 5.13 -5.85 27.83
C LEU A 150 6.53 -6.44 27.61
N SER A 151 6.62 -7.67 27.15
CA SER A 151 7.86 -8.29 26.74
C SER A 151 7.64 -9.37 25.70
N GLN A 152 8.60 -9.54 24.82
CA GLN A 152 8.76 -10.75 23.99
C GLN A 152 9.91 -11.60 24.55
N ASP A 153 10.32 -12.63 23.84
CA ASP A 153 11.50 -13.39 24.18
C ASP A 153 12.75 -12.48 24.19
N PRO A 154 13.50 -12.38 25.28
CA PRO A 154 14.63 -11.47 25.39
C PRO A 154 15.82 -11.84 24.48
N SER A 155 15.79 -13.03 23.86
CA SER A 155 16.77 -13.42 22.83
C SER A 155 16.46 -12.85 21.45
N PHE A 156 15.33 -12.15 21.28
CA PHE A 156 14.99 -11.50 20.01
C PHE A 156 15.84 -10.26 19.78
N ASP A 157 16.34 -10.13 18.57
CA ASP A 157 17.02 -8.93 18.06
C ASP A 157 16.66 -8.80 16.58
N GLU A 158 15.40 -8.44 16.34
CA GLU A 158 14.83 -8.38 15.00
C GLU A 158 14.73 -6.93 14.53
N ASP A 159 15.39 -6.62 13.44
CA ASP A 159 15.29 -5.31 12.79
C ASP A 159 14.18 -5.36 11.70
N ILE A 160 12.92 -5.27 12.14
CA ILE A 160 11.74 -5.33 11.27
C ILE A 160 11.44 -3.92 10.74
N PRO A 161 11.52 -3.67 9.42
CA PRO A 161 11.19 -2.37 8.88
C PRO A 161 9.72 -2.01 9.07
N VAL A 162 9.48 -0.74 9.39
CA VAL A 162 8.13 -0.16 9.48
C VAL A 162 7.85 0.67 8.23
N ILE A 163 6.76 0.37 7.56
CA ILE A 163 6.26 1.16 6.43
C ILE A 163 5.01 1.92 6.89
N LEU A 164 4.86 3.19 6.50
CA LEU A 164 3.64 3.95 6.72
C LEU A 164 2.90 4.21 5.42
N THR A 165 1.58 3.99 5.41
CA THR A 165 0.73 4.47 4.31
C THR A 165 0.29 5.90 4.59
N ALA A 166 0.53 6.83 3.67
CA ALA A 166 0.30 8.25 3.87
C ALA A 166 -0.14 8.97 2.59
N MET A 167 -0.97 10.01 2.73
CA MET A 167 -1.46 10.84 1.63
C MET A 167 -1.17 12.34 1.82
N GLY A 168 -1.43 12.86 3.00
CA GLY A 168 -1.33 14.30 3.28
C GLY A 168 0.08 14.70 3.69
N GLU A 169 0.51 15.91 3.31
CA GLU A 169 1.88 16.41 3.48
C GLU A 169 2.42 16.23 4.90
N ARG A 170 1.65 16.64 5.94
CA ARG A 170 2.07 16.49 7.33
C ARG A 170 2.30 15.02 7.74
N THR A 171 1.49 14.10 7.21
CA THR A 171 1.64 12.66 7.49
C THR A 171 2.82 12.09 6.72
N LEU A 172 3.10 12.60 5.53
CA LEU A 172 4.27 12.22 4.72
C LEU A 172 5.58 12.68 5.38
N GLU A 173 5.65 13.92 5.87
CA GLU A 173 6.81 14.40 6.63
C GLU A 173 7.00 13.61 7.93
N PHE A 174 5.91 13.31 8.64
CA PHE A 174 5.96 12.44 9.81
C PHE A 174 6.50 11.04 9.45
N ALA A 175 6.01 10.45 8.36
CA ALA A 175 6.48 9.13 7.90
C ALA A 175 7.98 9.15 7.56
N GLY A 176 8.46 10.20 6.88
CA GLY A 176 9.88 10.41 6.62
C GLY A 176 10.73 10.44 7.90
N ARG A 177 10.19 11.05 8.97
CA ARG A 177 10.89 11.15 10.26
C ARG A 177 11.05 9.79 10.96
N VAL A 178 10.04 8.91 10.92
CA VAL A 178 9.98 7.74 11.82
C VAL A 178 9.99 6.38 11.11
N ALA A 179 9.60 6.31 9.84
CA ALA A 179 9.43 5.04 9.12
C ALA A 179 10.66 4.67 8.28
N ASP A 180 10.75 3.40 7.92
CA ASP A 180 11.79 2.86 7.03
C ASP A 180 11.33 2.87 5.56
N GLY A 181 10.01 2.86 5.36
CA GLY A 181 9.39 3.04 4.05
C GLY A 181 8.06 3.77 4.12
N VAL A 182 7.62 4.26 2.98
CA VAL A 182 6.33 4.93 2.80
C VAL A 182 5.64 4.36 1.57
N VAL A 183 4.37 3.99 1.72
CA VAL A 183 3.50 3.64 0.60
C VAL A 183 2.54 4.81 0.37
N LEU A 184 2.60 5.38 -0.81
CA LEU A 184 1.75 6.48 -1.24
C LEU A 184 0.36 5.97 -1.66
N HIS A 185 -0.45 6.82 -2.26
CA HIS A 185 -1.81 6.44 -2.62
C HIS A 185 -1.98 6.29 -4.14
N THR A 186 -2.95 5.45 -4.53
CA THR A 186 -3.37 5.29 -5.94
C THR A 186 -4.02 6.57 -6.45
N PHE A 187 -3.92 6.82 -7.75
CA PHE A 187 -4.46 8.01 -8.44
C PHE A 187 -3.83 9.33 -8.00
N PHE A 188 -2.59 9.32 -7.57
CA PHE A 188 -1.81 10.55 -7.50
C PHE A 188 -1.40 10.99 -8.89
N THR A 189 -1.60 12.28 -9.21
CA THR A 189 -0.99 12.87 -10.39
C THR A 189 0.54 12.86 -10.27
N ASP A 190 1.26 12.97 -11.38
CA ASP A 190 2.74 12.97 -11.34
C ASP A 190 3.27 14.13 -10.47
N GLU A 191 2.60 15.28 -10.50
CA GLU A 191 2.93 16.41 -9.65
C GLU A 191 2.68 16.11 -8.15
N THR A 192 1.55 15.47 -7.83
CA THR A 192 1.23 15.05 -6.45
C THR A 192 2.22 14.01 -5.96
N LEU A 193 2.61 13.08 -6.82
CA LEU A 193 3.63 12.08 -6.50
C LEU A 193 4.97 12.75 -6.18
N ALA A 194 5.47 13.63 -7.04
CA ALA A 194 6.73 14.34 -6.82
C ALA A 194 6.72 15.17 -5.52
N LYS A 195 5.62 15.91 -5.26
CA LYS A 195 5.42 16.65 -4.00
C LYS A 195 5.42 15.73 -2.79
N SER A 196 4.79 14.56 -2.89
CA SER A 196 4.71 13.57 -1.81
C SER A 196 6.07 12.96 -1.49
N VAL A 197 6.84 12.60 -2.51
CA VAL A 197 8.24 12.14 -2.34
C VAL A 197 9.06 13.22 -1.67
N ALA A 198 9.00 14.46 -2.13
CA ALA A 198 9.72 15.58 -1.53
C ALA A 198 9.34 15.80 -0.06
N ALA A 199 8.07 15.64 0.32
CA ALA A 199 7.62 15.75 1.71
C ALA A 199 8.23 14.66 2.60
N VAL A 200 8.28 13.40 2.14
CA VAL A 200 8.93 12.30 2.85
C VAL A 200 10.42 12.59 3.04
N ARG A 201 11.11 13.03 1.98
CA ARG A 201 12.54 13.36 2.05
C ARG A 201 12.82 14.51 3.03
N ARG A 202 12.01 15.58 3.01
CA ARG A 202 12.08 16.67 3.99
C ARG A 202 11.91 16.19 5.44
N GLY A 203 10.92 15.31 5.68
CA GLY A 203 10.69 14.75 7.01
C GLY A 203 11.88 13.96 7.54
N ALA A 204 12.54 13.17 6.68
CA ALA A 204 13.77 12.45 7.03
C ALA A 204 14.93 13.40 7.35
N ASP A 205 15.17 14.39 6.48
CA ASP A 205 16.23 15.40 6.66
C ASP A 205 16.05 16.19 7.95
N GLN A 206 14.85 16.66 8.24
CA GLN A 206 14.50 17.39 9.47
C GLN A 206 14.75 16.55 10.74
N ALA A 207 14.68 15.23 10.63
CA ALA A 207 15.01 14.31 11.73
C ALA A 207 16.49 13.90 11.77
N GLY A 208 17.33 14.49 10.94
CA GLY A 208 18.77 14.16 10.85
C GLY A 208 19.03 12.78 10.22
N ARG A 209 18.07 12.22 9.49
CA ARG A 209 18.21 10.95 8.77
C ARG A 209 18.64 11.21 7.33
N ASP A 210 19.38 10.28 6.74
CA ASP A 210 19.62 10.29 5.30
C ASP A 210 18.26 10.19 4.57
N PRO A 211 17.84 11.18 3.76
CA PRO A 211 16.60 11.11 3.01
C PRO A 211 16.47 9.86 2.12
N ALA A 212 17.59 9.33 1.61
CA ALA A 212 17.61 8.11 0.81
C ALA A 212 17.44 6.84 1.65
N SER A 213 17.44 6.91 2.97
CA SER A 213 17.21 5.76 3.85
C SER A 213 15.73 5.35 3.92
N VAL A 214 14.80 6.20 3.49
CA VAL A 214 13.36 5.92 3.51
C VAL A 214 12.91 5.49 2.12
N ARG A 215 12.46 4.24 1.96
CA ARG A 215 12.00 3.72 0.67
C ARG A 215 10.59 4.21 0.35
N VAL A 216 10.42 4.95 -0.74
CA VAL A 216 9.12 5.50 -1.15
C VAL A 216 8.53 4.66 -2.29
N TRP A 217 7.39 4.06 -2.01
CA TRP A 217 6.61 3.29 -2.98
C TRP A 217 5.45 4.13 -3.50
N SER A 218 5.40 4.38 -4.80
CA SER A 218 4.18 4.86 -5.45
C SER A 218 3.20 3.71 -5.63
N VAL A 219 1.91 4.03 -5.74
CA VAL A 219 0.85 3.06 -6.05
C VAL A 219 0.18 3.48 -7.34
N LEU A 220 0.39 2.71 -8.39
CA LEU A 220 -0.08 3.01 -9.73
C LEU A 220 -1.21 2.04 -10.13
N ALA A 221 -2.43 2.56 -10.32
CA ALA A 221 -3.50 1.77 -10.91
C ALA A 221 -3.05 1.32 -12.31
N THR A 222 -2.91 0.00 -12.51
CA THR A 222 -2.33 -0.57 -13.73
C THR A 222 -3.31 -1.55 -14.34
N VAL A 223 -3.95 -1.13 -15.43
CA VAL A 223 -5.04 -1.86 -16.07
C VAL A 223 -4.89 -1.82 -17.60
N GLY A 224 -4.23 -2.84 -18.16
CA GLY A 224 -3.97 -2.93 -19.59
C GLY A 224 -5.21 -3.26 -20.43
N ASP A 225 -5.18 -2.90 -21.70
CA ASP A 225 -6.27 -3.10 -22.67
C ASP A 225 -6.46 -4.55 -23.14
N HIS A 226 -5.53 -5.43 -22.77
CA HIS A 226 -5.68 -6.88 -22.96
C HIS A 226 -6.73 -7.52 -22.02
N LEU A 227 -7.17 -6.80 -20.99
CA LEU A 227 -8.28 -7.20 -20.13
C LEU A 227 -9.61 -6.84 -20.79
N ASP A 228 -10.67 -7.61 -20.53
CA ASP A 228 -12.00 -7.29 -20.99
C ASP A 228 -12.53 -5.97 -20.39
N GLU A 229 -13.58 -5.42 -21.01
CA GLU A 229 -14.12 -4.12 -20.62
C GLU A 229 -14.63 -4.11 -19.16
N GLU A 230 -15.33 -5.16 -18.75
CA GLU A 230 -15.90 -5.23 -17.39
C GLU A 230 -14.81 -5.26 -16.34
N ALA A 231 -13.75 -6.05 -16.56
CA ALA A 231 -12.59 -6.08 -15.68
C ALA A 231 -11.91 -4.70 -15.60
N ARG A 232 -11.74 -4.02 -16.74
CA ARG A 232 -11.14 -2.67 -16.77
C ARG A 232 -11.99 -1.65 -16.02
N LEU A 233 -13.31 -1.62 -16.26
CA LEU A 233 -14.23 -0.73 -15.55
C LEU A 233 -14.16 -0.96 -14.04
N ARG A 234 -14.21 -2.20 -13.59
CA ARG A 234 -14.18 -2.55 -12.17
C ARG A 234 -12.86 -2.15 -11.50
N LYS A 235 -11.72 -2.48 -12.14
CA LYS A 235 -10.38 -2.29 -11.60
C LYS A 235 -9.94 -0.83 -11.61
N LEU A 236 -10.46 -0.01 -12.51
CA LEU A 236 -10.11 1.39 -12.67
C LEU A 236 -11.21 2.32 -12.13
N VAL A 237 -12.35 2.37 -12.82
CA VAL A 237 -13.46 3.27 -12.48
C VAL A 237 -14.08 2.91 -11.13
N GLY A 238 -14.40 1.64 -10.92
CA GLY A 238 -14.96 1.16 -9.65
C GLY A 238 -14.02 1.42 -8.47
N ARG A 239 -12.72 1.27 -8.68
CA ARG A 239 -11.71 1.56 -7.66
C ARG A 239 -11.67 3.05 -7.32
N LEU A 240 -11.59 3.92 -8.31
CA LEU A 240 -11.60 5.37 -8.08
C LEU A 240 -12.90 5.79 -7.38
N ALA A 241 -14.06 5.34 -7.87
CA ALA A 241 -15.35 5.64 -7.27
C ALA A 241 -15.44 5.23 -5.80
N THR A 242 -14.93 4.04 -5.45
CA THR A 242 -14.87 3.58 -4.05
C THR A 242 -14.00 4.52 -3.20
N TYR A 243 -12.91 5.03 -3.73
CA TYR A 243 -12.07 5.99 -3.02
C TYR A 243 -12.76 7.35 -2.87
N LEU A 244 -13.49 7.81 -3.89
CA LEU A 244 -14.28 9.05 -3.82
C LEU A 244 -15.40 8.97 -2.78
N GLN A 245 -16.02 7.78 -2.60
CA GLN A 245 -16.99 7.54 -1.53
C GLN A 245 -16.34 7.65 -0.14
N GLY A 246 -15.17 7.03 0.04
CA GLY A 246 -14.55 6.90 1.36
C GLY A 246 -13.79 8.15 1.83
N TYR A 247 -13.04 8.80 0.94
CA TYR A 247 -12.16 9.93 1.28
C TYR A 247 -11.88 10.86 0.09
N GLY A 248 -12.88 11.03 -0.77
CA GLY A 248 -12.78 11.87 -1.96
C GLY A 248 -12.29 13.29 -1.69
N ASP A 249 -12.73 13.93 -0.58
CA ASP A 249 -12.28 15.29 -0.23
C ASP A 249 -10.75 15.36 -0.03
N LEU A 250 -10.15 14.34 0.56
CA LEU A 250 -8.71 14.30 0.73
C LEU A 250 -8.01 14.06 -0.61
N LEU A 251 -8.49 13.10 -1.41
CA LEU A 251 -7.91 12.77 -2.71
C LEU A 251 -7.98 13.95 -3.69
N VAL A 252 -9.11 14.60 -3.78
CA VAL A 252 -9.32 15.80 -4.60
C VAL A 252 -8.40 16.94 -4.16
N ARG A 253 -8.30 17.19 -2.86
CA ARG A 253 -7.46 18.25 -2.32
C ARG A 253 -5.96 18.01 -2.58
N VAL A 254 -5.46 16.79 -2.39
CA VAL A 254 -4.01 16.53 -2.58
C VAL A 254 -3.61 16.59 -4.05
N ASN A 255 -4.50 16.20 -4.95
CA ASN A 255 -4.27 16.28 -6.39
C ASN A 255 -4.55 17.68 -6.99
N GLY A 256 -5.14 18.60 -6.21
CA GLY A 256 -5.57 19.89 -6.72
C GLY A 256 -6.71 19.78 -7.75
N TRP A 257 -7.50 18.73 -7.68
CA TRP A 257 -8.65 18.50 -8.55
C TRP A 257 -9.82 19.43 -8.19
N ASP A 258 -10.76 19.62 -9.15
CA ASP A 258 -11.93 20.47 -8.92
C ASP A 258 -12.90 19.83 -7.90
N PRO A 259 -13.14 20.47 -6.74
CA PRO A 259 -14.09 19.96 -5.75
C PRO A 259 -15.55 19.99 -6.26
N ALA A 260 -15.88 20.81 -7.28
CA ALA A 260 -17.22 20.82 -7.87
C ALA A 260 -17.52 19.51 -8.60
N ALA A 261 -16.53 18.88 -9.23
CA ALA A 261 -16.68 17.57 -9.86
C ALA A 261 -16.99 16.49 -8.81
N LEU A 262 -16.32 16.52 -7.64
CA LEU A 262 -16.64 15.60 -6.54
C LEU A 262 -18.06 15.84 -5.98
N ALA A 263 -18.47 17.09 -5.88
CA ALA A 263 -19.83 17.42 -5.45
C ALA A 263 -20.88 16.90 -6.44
N GLY A 264 -20.62 17.03 -7.74
CA GLY A 264 -21.47 16.47 -8.80
C GLY A 264 -21.56 14.94 -8.73
N PHE A 265 -20.41 14.26 -8.59
CA PHE A 265 -20.35 12.82 -8.40
C PHE A 265 -21.20 12.37 -7.20
N ARG A 266 -21.09 13.02 -6.06
CA ARG A 266 -21.84 12.68 -4.84
C ARG A 266 -23.33 12.99 -4.92
N ALA A 267 -23.73 13.96 -5.74
CA ALA A 267 -25.11 14.36 -5.92
C ALA A 267 -25.88 13.46 -6.91
N ASP A 268 -25.19 12.61 -7.66
CA ASP A 268 -25.84 11.67 -8.57
C ASP A 268 -26.67 10.64 -7.80
N ASP A 269 -27.89 10.36 -8.26
CA ASP A 269 -28.86 9.50 -7.58
C ASP A 269 -28.33 8.08 -7.37
N LEU A 270 -27.62 7.53 -8.36
CA LEU A 270 -27.01 6.20 -8.24
C LEU A 270 -25.93 6.21 -7.14
N VAL A 271 -25.05 7.20 -7.17
CA VAL A 271 -23.91 7.29 -6.22
C VAL A 271 -24.41 7.53 -4.80
N ALA A 272 -25.35 8.46 -4.61
CA ALA A 272 -25.91 8.79 -3.30
C ALA A 272 -26.64 7.61 -2.64
N GLY A 273 -27.29 6.77 -3.43
CA GLY A 273 -28.02 5.59 -2.96
C GLY A 273 -27.23 4.29 -2.99
N TYR A 274 -25.94 4.31 -3.35
CA TYR A 274 -25.22 3.07 -3.61
C TYR A 274 -24.93 2.28 -2.31
N PRO A 275 -25.34 1.00 -2.23
CA PRO A 275 -25.37 0.27 -0.94
C PRO A 275 -23.99 -0.28 -0.52
N GLY A 276 -22.93 -0.03 -1.28
CA GLY A 276 -21.60 -0.57 -0.99
C GLY A 276 -20.48 0.05 -1.82
N ALA A 277 -19.36 -0.62 -1.89
CA ALA A 277 -18.21 -0.18 -2.66
C ALA A 277 -18.39 -0.51 -4.16
N PHE A 278 -18.18 0.44 -5.05
CA PHE A 278 -18.32 0.26 -6.50
C PHE A 278 -17.40 -0.83 -7.07
N ASP A 279 -16.19 -0.93 -6.57
CA ASP A 279 -15.24 -1.97 -6.97
C ASP A 279 -15.65 -3.38 -6.52
N VAL A 280 -16.60 -3.49 -5.57
CA VAL A 280 -17.10 -4.76 -5.04
C VAL A 280 -18.36 -5.22 -5.77
N ILE A 281 -19.40 -4.40 -5.74
CA ILE A 281 -20.74 -4.79 -6.15
C ILE A 281 -21.22 -4.08 -7.40
N GLY A 282 -20.42 -3.15 -7.97
CA GLY A 282 -20.78 -2.41 -9.17
C GLY A 282 -21.01 -3.33 -10.38
N THR A 283 -22.17 -3.18 -11.03
CA THR A 283 -22.40 -3.82 -12.33
C THR A 283 -21.68 -3.06 -13.45
N ALA A 284 -21.47 -3.67 -14.59
CA ALA A 284 -20.88 -2.99 -15.74
C ALA A 284 -21.69 -1.73 -16.16
N ALA A 285 -23.02 -1.76 -15.99
CA ALA A 285 -23.89 -0.61 -16.27
C ALA A 285 -23.65 0.52 -15.27
N ASP A 286 -23.61 0.22 -13.97
CA ASP A 286 -23.32 1.20 -12.92
C ASP A 286 -21.94 1.84 -13.15
N LEU A 287 -20.94 1.04 -13.49
CA LEU A 287 -19.57 1.52 -13.67
C LEU A 287 -19.40 2.38 -14.94
N ARG A 288 -20.16 2.10 -16.02
CA ARG A 288 -20.20 2.99 -17.19
C ARG A 288 -20.83 4.34 -16.83
N HIS A 289 -21.97 4.32 -16.09
CA HIS A 289 -22.61 5.54 -15.62
C HIS A 289 -21.63 6.36 -14.75
N VAL A 290 -20.96 5.70 -13.82
CA VAL A 290 -19.96 6.36 -12.96
C VAL A 290 -18.78 6.91 -13.76
N ALA A 291 -18.35 6.23 -14.82
CA ALA A 291 -17.29 6.71 -15.69
C ALA A 291 -17.64 8.05 -16.35
N ASP A 292 -18.90 8.27 -16.70
CA ASP A 292 -19.38 9.52 -17.30
C ASP A 292 -19.43 10.69 -16.27
N LEU A 293 -19.44 10.39 -14.98
CA LEU A 293 -19.43 11.39 -13.89
C LEU A 293 -18.04 11.84 -13.46
N VAL A 294 -17.02 11.02 -13.76
CA VAL A 294 -15.64 11.27 -13.29
C VAL A 294 -14.85 11.95 -14.42
N PRO A 295 -14.18 13.10 -14.15
CA PRO A 295 -13.32 13.73 -15.15
C PRO A 295 -12.22 12.80 -15.67
N ASP A 296 -11.95 12.83 -16.97
CA ASP A 296 -10.92 12.00 -17.61
C ASP A 296 -9.54 12.18 -16.98
N GLU A 297 -9.22 13.38 -16.53
CA GLU A 297 -7.95 13.72 -15.87
C GLU A 297 -7.75 12.98 -14.54
N TRP A 298 -8.82 12.59 -13.84
CA TRP A 298 -8.71 11.81 -12.61
C TRP A 298 -8.32 10.36 -12.89
N LEU A 299 -8.78 9.82 -14.02
CA LEU A 299 -8.41 8.49 -14.49
C LEU A 299 -7.04 8.49 -15.20
N ALA A 300 -6.61 9.62 -15.74
CA ALA A 300 -5.30 9.76 -16.36
C ALA A 300 -4.13 9.54 -15.37
N ALA A 301 -4.37 9.71 -14.05
CA ALA A 301 -3.42 9.37 -12.99
C ALA A 301 -3.30 7.84 -12.78
N SER A 302 -3.27 7.08 -13.87
CA SER A 302 -3.19 5.61 -13.90
C SER A 302 -2.42 5.13 -15.15
N ALA A 303 -2.08 3.84 -15.17
CA ALA A 303 -1.47 3.16 -16.30
C ALA A 303 -2.53 2.34 -17.06
N THR A 304 -2.97 2.84 -18.21
CA THR A 304 -3.98 2.20 -19.04
C THR A 304 -3.55 2.15 -20.51
N GLY A 305 -4.25 1.33 -21.33
CA GLY A 305 -3.94 1.11 -22.72
C GLY A 305 -3.02 -0.08 -22.95
N SER A 306 -2.19 -0.03 -23.99
CA SER A 306 -1.32 -1.17 -24.31
C SER A 306 -0.31 -1.46 -23.19
N PRO A 307 0.22 -2.69 -23.09
CA PRO A 307 1.29 -3.02 -22.14
C PRO A 307 2.48 -2.06 -22.19
N GLU A 308 2.85 -1.58 -23.38
CA GLU A 308 3.95 -0.62 -23.57
C GLU A 308 3.61 0.75 -22.96
N ARG A 309 2.37 1.23 -23.13
CA ARG A 309 1.90 2.47 -22.48
C ARG A 309 1.88 2.33 -20.96
N CYS A 310 1.41 1.20 -20.46
CA CYS A 310 1.45 0.92 -19.02
C CYS A 310 2.90 0.91 -18.49
N ALA A 311 3.83 0.27 -19.22
CA ALA A 311 5.25 0.26 -18.86
C ALA A 311 5.87 1.66 -18.86
N ALA A 312 5.53 2.51 -19.83
CA ALA A 312 5.96 3.92 -19.85
C ALA A 312 5.46 4.68 -18.61
N ARG A 313 4.19 4.49 -18.20
CA ARG A 313 3.65 5.11 -16.98
C ARG A 313 4.36 4.63 -15.70
N VAL A 314 4.88 3.40 -15.70
CA VAL A 314 5.73 2.92 -14.59
C VAL A 314 7.05 3.69 -14.55
N LEU A 315 7.66 4.00 -15.69
CA LEU A 315 8.88 4.82 -15.75
C LEU A 315 8.64 6.23 -15.22
N ASP A 316 7.52 6.85 -15.58
CA ASP A 316 7.16 8.20 -15.10
C ASP A 316 7.10 8.25 -13.55
N GLN A 317 6.75 7.13 -12.87
CA GLN A 317 6.76 7.10 -11.40
C GLN A 317 8.18 7.20 -10.81
N PHE A 318 9.15 6.58 -11.47
CA PHE A 318 10.56 6.69 -11.06
C PHE A 318 11.10 8.10 -11.38
N ASP A 319 10.74 8.67 -12.52
CA ASP A 319 11.12 10.05 -12.88
C ASP A 319 10.54 11.07 -11.90
N ALA A 320 9.36 10.80 -11.32
CA ALA A 320 8.78 11.59 -10.23
C ALA A 320 9.44 11.35 -8.85
N GLY A 321 10.42 10.44 -8.76
CA GLY A 321 11.27 10.21 -7.60
C GLY A 321 10.88 9.04 -6.69
N ALA A 322 9.95 8.17 -7.09
CA ALA A 322 9.64 6.95 -6.36
C ALA A 322 10.82 5.96 -6.38
N ASP A 323 11.06 5.22 -5.29
CA ASP A 323 12.07 4.16 -5.22
C ASP A 323 11.49 2.79 -5.63
N GLY A 324 10.18 2.69 -5.71
CA GLY A 324 9.46 1.50 -6.15
C GLY A 324 8.05 1.81 -6.59
N VAL A 325 7.47 0.93 -7.40
CA VAL A 325 6.10 1.07 -7.93
C VAL A 325 5.28 -0.16 -7.60
N ILE A 326 4.17 0.03 -6.90
CA ILE A 326 3.17 -1.01 -6.64
C ILE A 326 2.12 -0.96 -7.75
N LEU A 327 2.09 -2.00 -8.58
CA LEU A 327 1.09 -2.17 -9.63
C LEU A 327 -0.22 -2.62 -8.99
N HIS A 328 -1.25 -1.77 -9.07
CA HIS A 328 -2.49 -1.95 -8.33
C HIS A 328 -3.69 -2.16 -9.26
N GLY A 329 -4.60 -3.05 -8.87
CA GLY A 329 -5.86 -3.31 -9.56
C GLY A 329 -5.88 -4.63 -10.33
N ALA A 330 -4.83 -4.98 -11.05
CA ALA A 330 -4.70 -6.26 -11.72
C ALA A 330 -4.00 -7.30 -10.83
N THR A 331 -4.30 -8.59 -11.05
CA THR A 331 -3.57 -9.70 -10.44
C THR A 331 -2.19 -9.85 -11.06
N PRO A 332 -1.21 -10.51 -10.41
CA PRO A 332 0.10 -10.76 -11.01
C PRO A 332 0.03 -11.43 -12.39
N ALA A 333 -0.85 -12.40 -12.57
CA ALA A 333 -1.04 -13.06 -13.87
C ALA A 333 -1.52 -12.09 -14.96
N GLU A 334 -2.46 -11.20 -14.63
CA GLU A 334 -2.95 -10.15 -15.54
C GLU A 334 -1.89 -9.08 -15.82
N LEU A 335 -0.94 -8.86 -14.93
CA LEU A 335 0.18 -7.92 -15.12
C LEU A 335 1.28 -8.45 -16.04
N ALA A 336 1.31 -9.75 -16.34
CA ALA A 336 2.41 -10.37 -17.10
C ALA A 336 2.77 -9.63 -18.40
N PRO A 337 1.83 -9.21 -19.27
CA PRO A 337 2.17 -8.48 -20.50
C PRO A 337 2.84 -7.12 -20.20
N VAL A 338 2.39 -6.42 -19.14
CA VAL A 338 2.97 -5.13 -18.73
C VAL A 338 4.39 -5.33 -18.19
N LEU A 339 4.63 -6.39 -17.39
CA LEU A 339 5.96 -6.73 -16.87
C LEU A 339 6.93 -7.10 -18.00
N ASP A 340 6.45 -7.79 -19.02
CA ASP A 340 7.26 -8.12 -20.19
C ASP A 340 7.59 -6.86 -21.02
N ALA A 341 6.65 -5.92 -21.14
CA ALA A 341 6.91 -4.63 -21.76
C ALA A 341 7.93 -3.80 -20.94
N TYR A 342 7.74 -3.75 -19.62
CA TYR A 342 8.65 -3.02 -18.72
C TYR A 342 10.08 -3.56 -18.78
N ARG A 343 10.30 -4.88 -18.82
CA ARG A 343 11.64 -5.47 -18.94
C ARG A 343 12.42 -5.00 -20.15
N ARG A 344 11.72 -4.67 -21.26
CA ARG A 344 12.37 -4.19 -22.49
C ARG A 344 12.88 -2.75 -22.38
N VAL A 345 12.32 -1.96 -21.45
CA VAL A 345 12.63 -0.54 -21.27
C VAL A 345 13.15 -0.22 -19.86
N ARG A 346 13.34 -1.24 -19.03
CA ARG A 346 13.80 -1.12 -17.64
C ARG A 346 15.12 -0.36 -17.56
N PRO A 347 15.22 0.72 -16.76
CA PRO A 347 16.48 1.40 -16.50
C PRO A 347 17.47 0.51 -15.74
N ASP A 348 18.76 0.79 -15.90
CA ASP A 348 19.80 0.20 -15.07
C ASP A 348 19.72 0.75 -13.62
N GLY A 349 20.31 0.02 -12.66
CA GLY A 349 20.50 0.51 -11.29
C GLY A 349 19.63 -0.13 -10.21
N PHE A 350 18.58 -0.85 -10.57
CA PHE A 350 17.69 -1.49 -9.58
C PHE A 350 18.18 -2.84 -9.05
N GLY A 351 19.23 -3.43 -9.64
CA GLY A 351 19.69 -4.79 -9.32
C GLY A 351 20.23 -5.00 -7.89
N GLY A 352 20.54 -3.92 -7.18
CA GLY A 352 21.04 -3.94 -5.79
C GLY A 352 19.99 -3.72 -4.71
N LEU A 353 18.71 -3.54 -5.07
CA LEU A 353 17.67 -3.30 -4.09
C LEU A 353 17.38 -4.55 -3.23
N PRO A 354 17.18 -4.38 -1.91
CA PRO A 354 16.84 -5.49 -1.03
C PRO A 354 15.47 -6.10 -1.37
N ARG A 355 15.32 -7.37 -1.04
CA ARG A 355 14.03 -8.07 -1.15
C ARG A 355 13.01 -7.57 -0.13
N ASN A 356 13.47 -7.12 1.05
CA ASN A 356 12.57 -6.53 2.03
C ASN A 356 12.08 -5.17 1.54
N PRO A 357 10.75 -4.96 1.39
CA PRO A 357 10.19 -3.75 0.80
C PRO A 357 10.34 -2.49 1.67
N GLY A 358 10.72 -2.62 2.93
CA GLY A 358 11.04 -1.51 3.82
C GLY A 358 12.51 -1.08 3.81
N ARG A 359 13.38 -1.74 3.02
CA ARG A 359 14.80 -1.45 2.99
C ARG A 359 15.23 -0.78 1.68
N THR A 360 16.19 0.13 1.75
CA THR A 360 16.83 0.78 0.60
C THR A 360 18.23 0.21 0.33
N ARG A 361 18.84 -0.42 1.32
CA ARG A 361 20.18 -1.04 1.26
C ARG A 361 20.12 -2.45 1.83
N PRO A 362 20.98 -3.37 1.33
CA PRO A 362 21.10 -4.75 1.85
C PRO A 362 21.40 -4.80 3.35
#